data_07724cb379b1cd78e85abf9d7c3ec583
#
_entry.id   07724cb379b1cd78e85abf9d7c3ec583
#
_cell.length_a   1.000
_cell.length_b   1.000
_cell.length_c   1.000
_cell.angle_alpha   90.00
_cell.angle_beta   90.00
_cell.angle_gamma   90.00
#
_symmetry.space_group_name_H-M   'P 1'
#
loop_
_entity.id
_entity.type
_entity.pdbx_description
1 polymer ?
#
loop_
_entity_poly.entity_id
_entity_poly.type
_entity_poly.pdbx_seq_one_letter_code
_entity_poly.pdbx_strand_id
1 'polypeptide(L)'
;MRFFLVIFLALILSGLTMHKFYVSTTLIRFVPEENSLQITAQVFADDFEFTLQKLSPGIRLNPDSKVKLADSLTKKYFQRNLVFSSEGRNLPFDYLGKIYRNDLLVAYLEIILDSTVQNFDVKNTLLFDFTDDQKNIL
;
A
#
# COMPACT_ATOMS: atom_id res chain seq x y z
N MET A 1 49.90 -13.01 4.80
CA MET A 1 49.28 -11.97 3.95
C MET A 1 48.00 -12.42 3.28
N ARG A 2 47.95 -13.59 2.62
CA ARG A 2 46.71 -14.10 1.98
C ARG A 2 45.54 -14.37 2.94
N PHE A 3 45.80 -14.85 4.16
CA PHE A 3 44.80 -15.14 5.18
C PHE A 3 44.15 -13.87 5.74
N PHE A 4 44.90 -12.80 5.93
CA PHE A 4 44.39 -11.50 6.36
C PHE A 4 43.46 -10.86 5.31
N LEU A 5 43.76 -11.05 4.03
CA LEU A 5 42.97 -10.54 2.93
C LEU A 5 41.59 -11.21 2.86
N VAL A 6 41.53 -12.52 3.14
CA VAL A 6 40.28 -13.30 3.14
C VAL A 6 39.38 -12.90 4.32
N ILE A 7 39.98 -12.69 5.51
CA ILE A 7 39.25 -12.23 6.69
C ILE A 7 38.70 -10.81 6.50
N PHE A 8 39.49 -9.92 5.90
CA PHE A 8 39.10 -8.56 5.59
C PHE A 8 37.96 -8.51 4.55
N LEU A 9 38.01 -9.36 3.52
CA LEU A 9 36.96 -9.48 2.52
C LEU A 9 35.65 -10.07 3.12
N ALA A 10 35.77 -11.04 4.03
CA ALA A 10 34.63 -11.61 4.74
C ALA A 10 33.94 -10.59 5.66
N LEU A 11 34.69 -9.70 6.30
CA LEU A 11 34.17 -8.61 7.14
C LEU A 11 33.46 -7.52 6.32
N ILE A 12 33.87 -7.27 5.09
CA ILE A 12 33.19 -6.30 4.21
C ILE A 12 31.87 -6.87 3.69
N LEU A 13 31.79 -8.18 3.41
CA LEU A 13 30.57 -8.84 2.95
C LEU A 13 29.51 -8.98 4.04
N SER A 14 29.88 -8.99 5.32
CA SER A 14 28.91 -9.11 6.42
C SER A 14 28.20 -7.79 6.76
N GLY A 15 28.60 -6.67 6.17
CA GLY A 15 28.00 -5.35 6.42
C GLY A 15 26.80 -4.97 5.53
N LEU A 16 26.43 -5.79 4.54
CA LEU A 16 25.33 -5.52 3.62
C LEU A 16 23.99 -6.09 4.14
N THR A 17 23.60 -5.73 5.36
CA THR A 17 22.20 -5.88 5.75
C THR A 17 21.42 -4.79 5.05
N MET A 18 20.77 -5.13 3.93
CA MET A 18 19.75 -4.28 3.34
C MET A 18 18.61 -4.13 4.36
N HIS A 19 18.52 -2.97 4.99
CA HIS A 19 17.32 -2.64 5.77
C HIS A 19 16.15 -2.55 4.80
N LYS A 20 15.31 -3.58 4.79
CA LYS A 20 14.05 -3.54 4.05
C LYS A 20 13.09 -2.63 4.82
N PHE A 21 12.69 -1.53 4.20
CA PHE A 21 11.71 -0.62 4.78
C PHE A 21 10.30 -1.10 4.40
N TYR A 22 9.51 -1.45 5.39
CA TYR A 22 8.11 -1.81 5.21
C TYR A 22 7.27 -0.57 5.50
N VAL A 23 7.00 0.22 4.46
CA VAL A 23 6.30 1.50 4.58
C VAL A 23 5.25 1.62 3.49
N SER A 24 4.06 2.05 3.85
CA SER A 24 3.07 2.56 2.91
C SER A 24 2.82 4.05 3.16
N THR A 25 2.40 4.78 2.14
CA THR A 25 1.99 6.17 2.27
C THR A 25 0.59 6.35 1.72
N THR A 26 -0.21 7.14 2.42
CA THR A 26 -1.57 7.48 1.99
C THR A 26 -1.73 9.00 2.05
N LEU A 27 -1.77 9.64 0.90
CA LEU A 27 -2.06 11.06 0.78
C LEU A 27 -3.56 11.25 0.64
N ILE A 28 -4.13 12.10 1.46
CA ILE A 28 -5.55 12.47 1.43
C ILE A 28 -5.64 13.96 1.11
N ARG A 29 -6.34 14.29 0.04
CA ARG A 29 -6.56 15.67 -0.40
C ARG A 29 -8.05 15.96 -0.47
N PHE A 30 -8.48 17.01 0.22
CA PHE A 30 -9.83 17.54 0.07
C PHE A 30 -9.91 18.43 -1.17
N VAL A 31 -10.93 18.23 -1.98
CA VAL A 31 -11.23 19.02 -3.19
C VAL A 31 -12.59 19.70 -2.99
N PRO A 32 -12.59 20.98 -2.58
CA PRO A 32 -13.83 21.69 -2.22
C PRO A 32 -14.83 21.77 -3.38
N GLU A 33 -14.35 21.96 -4.61
CA GLU A 33 -15.17 22.12 -5.81
C GLU A 33 -16.01 20.88 -6.12
N GLU A 34 -15.50 19.70 -5.74
CA GLU A 34 -16.14 18.41 -5.97
C GLU A 34 -16.77 17.85 -4.68
N ASN A 35 -16.54 18.53 -3.55
CA ASN A 35 -16.87 18.05 -2.21
C ASN A 35 -16.38 16.60 -2.00
N SER A 36 -15.14 16.33 -2.39
CA SER A 36 -14.57 14.98 -2.37
C SER A 36 -13.24 14.91 -1.63
N LEU A 37 -12.92 13.70 -1.13
CA LEU A 37 -11.58 13.33 -0.71
C LEU A 37 -10.94 12.49 -1.82
N GLN A 38 -9.85 12.99 -2.40
CA GLN A 38 -9.01 12.25 -3.32
C GLN A 38 -7.88 11.59 -2.53
N ILE A 39 -7.80 10.27 -2.62
CA ILE A 39 -6.84 9.47 -1.86
C ILE A 39 -5.87 8.79 -2.81
N THR A 40 -4.58 8.95 -2.55
CA THR A 40 -3.50 8.25 -3.26
C THR A 40 -2.76 7.38 -2.26
N ALA A 41 -2.93 6.08 -2.35
CA ALA A 41 -2.27 5.12 -1.47
C ALA A 41 -1.18 4.35 -2.22
N GLN A 42 0.01 4.28 -1.62
CA GLN A 42 1.20 3.66 -2.21
C GLN A 42 1.69 2.53 -1.31
N VAL A 43 1.92 1.38 -1.91
CA VAL A 43 2.49 0.19 -1.26
C VAL A 43 3.59 -0.41 -2.15
N PHE A 44 4.56 -1.10 -1.57
CA PHE A 44 5.51 -1.89 -2.37
C PHE A 44 4.77 -3.01 -3.11
N ALA A 45 4.97 -3.08 -4.41
CA ALA A 45 4.21 -3.99 -5.28
C ALA A 45 4.51 -5.47 -4.99
N ASP A 46 5.74 -5.82 -4.65
CA ASP A 46 6.18 -7.17 -4.30
C ASP A 46 5.60 -7.63 -2.95
N ASP A 47 5.60 -6.79 -1.93
CA ASP A 47 5.00 -7.09 -0.62
C ASP A 47 3.48 -7.24 -0.73
N PHE A 48 2.86 -6.41 -1.56
CA PHE A 48 1.43 -6.48 -1.81
C PHE A 48 1.05 -7.71 -2.66
N GLU A 49 1.84 -8.05 -3.68
CA GLU A 49 1.66 -9.28 -4.46
C GLU A 49 1.72 -10.51 -3.56
N PHE A 50 2.74 -10.58 -2.69
CA PHE A 50 2.89 -11.67 -1.74
C PHE A 50 1.66 -11.80 -0.82
N THR A 51 1.14 -10.66 -0.35
CA THR A 51 -0.08 -10.62 0.48
C THR A 51 -1.29 -11.13 -0.28
N LEU A 52 -1.48 -10.70 -1.53
CA LEU A 52 -2.59 -11.15 -2.36
C LEU A 52 -2.47 -12.62 -2.76
N GLN A 53 -1.26 -13.16 -2.89
CA GLN A 53 -1.05 -14.58 -3.18
C GLN A 53 -1.55 -15.51 -2.08
N LYS A 54 -1.62 -15.04 -0.83
CA LYS A 54 -2.27 -15.79 0.27
C LYS A 54 -3.79 -15.93 0.04
N LEU A 55 -4.40 -14.99 -0.67
CA LEU A 55 -5.83 -14.97 -0.97
C LEU A 55 -6.15 -15.61 -2.33
N SER A 56 -5.25 -15.46 -3.30
CA SER A 56 -5.38 -15.95 -4.68
C SER A 56 -4.03 -16.43 -5.18
N PRO A 57 -3.69 -17.73 -4.98
CA PRO A 57 -2.43 -18.29 -5.42
C PRO A 57 -2.19 -18.09 -6.93
N GLY A 58 -0.99 -17.67 -7.30
CA GLY A 58 -0.59 -17.42 -8.68
C GLY A 58 -0.97 -16.05 -9.23
N ILE A 59 -1.58 -15.16 -8.43
CA ILE A 59 -1.77 -13.76 -8.83
C ILE A 59 -0.41 -13.09 -9.05
N ARG A 60 -0.32 -12.27 -10.10
CA ARG A 60 0.83 -11.41 -10.38
C ARG A 60 0.37 -9.96 -10.51
N LEU A 61 1.12 -9.06 -9.90
CA LEU A 61 0.89 -7.62 -9.94
C LEU A 61 1.90 -6.95 -10.87
N ASN A 62 1.69 -7.11 -12.16
CA ASN A 62 2.47 -6.43 -13.18
C ASN A 62 1.54 -5.84 -14.25
N PRO A 63 2.02 -4.91 -15.09
CA PRO A 63 1.20 -4.27 -16.12
C PRO A 63 0.53 -5.27 -17.10
N ASP A 64 1.14 -6.44 -17.30
CA ASP A 64 0.67 -7.45 -18.25
C ASP A 64 -0.21 -8.53 -17.60
N SER A 65 -0.43 -8.47 -16.29
CA SER A 65 -1.23 -9.45 -15.56
C SER A 65 -2.72 -9.34 -15.90
N LYS A 66 -3.52 -10.34 -15.50
CA LYS A 66 -4.99 -10.34 -15.60
C LYS A 66 -5.58 -9.13 -14.87
N VAL A 67 -5.63 -7.99 -15.55
CA VAL A 67 -5.94 -6.67 -14.98
C VAL A 67 -7.23 -6.69 -14.15
N LYS A 68 -8.31 -7.28 -14.67
CA LYS A 68 -9.60 -7.33 -13.96
C LYS A 68 -9.55 -8.06 -12.62
N LEU A 69 -8.82 -9.20 -12.56
CA LEU A 69 -8.69 -9.95 -11.31
C LEU A 69 -7.83 -9.20 -10.31
N ALA A 70 -6.69 -8.69 -10.77
CA ALA A 70 -5.78 -7.90 -9.93
C ALA A 70 -6.48 -6.64 -9.37
N ASP A 71 -7.26 -5.93 -10.20
CA ASP A 71 -8.04 -4.76 -9.76
C ASP A 71 -9.11 -5.15 -8.74
N SER A 72 -9.85 -6.23 -8.99
CA SER A 72 -10.88 -6.70 -8.04
C SER A 72 -10.29 -7.06 -6.69
N LEU A 73 -9.16 -7.78 -6.67
CA LEU A 73 -8.47 -8.16 -5.43
C LEU A 73 -7.88 -6.94 -4.73
N THR A 74 -7.27 -6.02 -5.48
CA THR A 74 -6.73 -4.77 -4.94
C THR A 74 -7.85 -3.96 -4.29
N LYS A 75 -8.96 -3.72 -5.01
CA LYS A 75 -10.12 -3.01 -4.47
C LYS A 75 -10.61 -3.63 -3.16
N LYS A 76 -10.85 -4.94 -3.13
CA LYS A 76 -11.34 -5.66 -1.94
C LYS A 76 -10.37 -5.56 -0.77
N TYR A 77 -9.08 -5.69 -1.05
CA TYR A 77 -8.04 -5.59 -0.02
C TYR A 77 -7.99 -4.19 0.59
N PHE A 78 -8.00 -3.16 -0.25
CA PHE A 78 -8.01 -1.77 0.21
C PHE A 78 -9.28 -1.44 0.99
N GLN A 79 -10.47 -1.85 0.52
CA GLN A 79 -11.74 -1.62 1.23
C GLN A 79 -11.77 -2.26 2.63
N ARG A 80 -11.05 -3.36 2.82
CA ARG A 80 -10.94 -4.03 4.13
C ARG A 80 -9.94 -3.34 5.06
N ASN A 81 -8.83 -2.84 4.53
CA ASN A 81 -7.68 -2.43 5.32
C ASN A 81 -7.46 -0.91 5.38
N LEU A 82 -8.18 -0.14 4.57
CA LEU A 82 -8.19 1.32 4.59
C LEU A 82 -9.64 1.79 4.72
N VAL A 83 -10.03 2.16 5.93
CA VAL A 83 -11.42 2.48 6.27
C VAL A 83 -11.52 3.94 6.70
N PHE A 84 -12.46 4.65 6.12
CA PHE A 84 -12.81 6.02 6.47
C PHE A 84 -14.16 6.02 7.18
N SER A 85 -14.30 6.85 8.20
CA SER A 85 -15.56 6.99 8.92
C SER A 85 -15.75 8.42 9.43
N SER A 86 -17.00 8.84 9.61
CA SER A 86 -17.36 10.10 10.23
C SER A 86 -18.49 9.87 11.23
N GLU A 87 -18.30 10.30 12.48
CA GLU A 87 -19.28 10.11 13.55
C GLU A 87 -19.77 8.66 13.68
N GLY A 88 -18.85 7.69 13.51
CA GLY A 88 -19.16 6.26 13.56
C GLY A 88 -19.83 5.69 12.30
N ARG A 89 -20.12 6.51 11.30
CA ARG A 89 -20.66 6.05 10.00
C ARG A 89 -19.51 5.78 9.04
N ASN A 90 -19.56 4.63 8.37
CA ASN A 90 -18.57 4.31 7.32
C ASN A 90 -18.71 5.26 6.13
N LEU A 91 -17.58 5.77 5.62
CA LEU A 91 -17.48 6.54 4.39
C LEU A 91 -16.82 5.65 3.32
N PRO A 92 -17.60 4.95 2.50
CA PRO A 92 -17.05 4.08 1.47
C PRO A 92 -16.35 4.93 0.39
N PHE A 93 -15.26 4.40 -0.15
CA PHE A 93 -14.58 5.01 -1.28
C PHE A 93 -14.84 4.25 -2.58
N ASP A 94 -14.79 4.97 -3.68
CA ASP A 94 -14.69 4.40 -5.01
C ASP A 94 -13.23 4.13 -5.36
N TYR A 95 -12.95 2.93 -5.85
CA TYR A 95 -11.64 2.56 -6.38
C TYR A 95 -11.57 2.97 -7.86
N LEU A 96 -10.74 3.96 -8.16
CA LEU A 96 -10.62 4.54 -9.50
C LEU A 96 -9.63 3.77 -10.37
N GLY A 97 -8.72 3.00 -9.75
CA GLY A 97 -7.72 2.22 -10.45
C GLY A 97 -6.36 2.27 -9.76
N LYS A 98 -5.36 1.70 -10.44
CA LYS A 98 -3.97 1.71 -9.98
C LYS A 98 -3.00 1.88 -11.13
N ILE A 99 -1.82 2.35 -10.79
CA ILE A 99 -0.66 2.33 -11.69
C ILE A 99 0.53 1.70 -10.98
N TYR A 100 1.52 1.30 -11.76
CA TYR A 100 2.82 0.88 -11.24
C TYR A 100 3.83 1.99 -11.51
N ARG A 101 4.59 2.36 -10.49
CA ARG A 101 5.65 3.37 -10.58
C ARG A 101 6.87 2.83 -9.86
N ASN A 102 7.88 2.42 -10.64
CA ASN A 102 9.03 1.68 -10.16
C ASN A 102 8.59 0.41 -9.42
N ASP A 103 8.93 0.28 -8.14
CA ASP A 103 8.59 -0.83 -7.24
C ASP A 103 7.28 -0.60 -6.45
N LEU A 104 6.58 0.50 -6.71
CA LEU A 104 5.35 0.85 -6.02
C LEU A 104 4.10 0.56 -6.86
N LEU A 105 3.08 0.03 -6.19
CA LEU A 105 1.70 0.09 -6.64
C LEU A 105 1.06 1.33 -6.04
N VAL A 106 0.51 2.19 -6.89
CA VAL A 106 -0.18 3.43 -6.52
C VAL A 106 -1.66 3.27 -6.84
N ALA A 107 -2.49 3.20 -5.81
CA ALA A 107 -3.95 3.12 -5.93
C ALA A 107 -4.58 4.51 -5.78
N TYR A 108 -5.57 4.79 -6.62
CA TYR A 108 -6.37 6.01 -6.58
C TYR A 108 -7.77 5.69 -6.12
N LEU A 109 -8.21 6.41 -5.09
CA LEU A 109 -9.50 6.23 -4.45
C LEU A 109 -10.17 7.58 -4.29
N GLU A 110 -11.50 7.60 -4.24
CA GLU A 110 -12.27 8.82 -4.04
C GLU A 110 -13.45 8.58 -3.09
N ILE A 111 -13.72 9.56 -2.23
CA ILE A 111 -14.92 9.61 -1.41
C ILE A 111 -15.64 10.90 -1.74
N ILE A 112 -16.86 10.78 -2.25
CA ILE A 112 -17.76 11.93 -2.35
C ILE A 112 -18.35 12.17 -0.97
N LEU A 113 -18.17 13.37 -0.44
CA LEU A 113 -18.63 13.73 0.88
C LEU A 113 -20.07 14.25 0.84
N ASP A 114 -20.84 13.86 1.83
CA ASP A 114 -22.07 14.55 2.17
C ASP A 114 -21.71 15.92 2.83
N SER A 115 -22.51 16.95 2.59
CA SER A 115 -22.32 18.30 3.16
C SER A 115 -22.32 18.32 4.70
N THR A 116 -22.76 17.25 5.33
CA THR A 116 -22.77 17.10 6.80
C THR A 116 -21.43 16.64 7.36
N VAL A 117 -20.51 16.11 6.53
CA VAL A 117 -19.22 15.60 6.97
C VAL A 117 -18.23 16.74 7.17
N GLN A 118 -17.92 17.04 8.44
CA GLN A 118 -16.93 18.07 8.82
C GLN A 118 -15.60 17.46 9.27
N ASN A 119 -15.65 16.27 9.82
CA ASN A 119 -14.49 15.53 10.32
C ASN A 119 -14.58 14.06 9.89
N PHE A 120 -13.43 13.43 9.75
CA PHE A 120 -13.37 12.00 9.47
C PHE A 120 -12.19 11.34 10.18
N ASP A 121 -12.36 10.06 10.47
CA ASP A 121 -11.35 9.18 11.02
C ASP A 121 -10.84 8.26 9.91
N VAL A 122 -9.56 7.92 9.99
CA VAL A 122 -8.91 6.97 9.06
C VAL A 122 -8.32 5.81 9.85
N LYS A 123 -8.71 4.59 9.51
CA LYS A 123 -8.05 3.36 9.96
C LYS A 123 -7.27 2.77 8.79
N ASN A 124 -5.95 2.74 8.91
CA ASN A 124 -5.06 2.20 7.90
C ASN A 124 -4.27 1.00 8.45
N THR A 125 -4.64 -0.19 8.02
CA THR A 125 -3.99 -1.46 8.37
C THR A 125 -3.42 -2.17 7.13
N LEU A 126 -3.13 -1.41 6.06
CA LEU A 126 -2.52 -1.94 4.84
C LEU A 126 -1.22 -2.67 5.19
N LEU A 127 -1.07 -3.91 4.71
CA LEU A 127 0.09 -4.78 4.88
C LEU A 127 0.46 -5.13 6.34
N PHE A 128 -0.41 -4.90 7.32
CA PHE A 128 -0.21 -5.39 8.70
C PHE A 128 -0.29 -6.92 8.79
N ASP A 129 -0.95 -7.56 7.82
CA ASP A 129 -0.99 -9.02 7.64
C ASP A 129 0.25 -9.58 6.91
N PHE A 130 1.11 -8.70 6.40
CA PHE A 130 2.37 -9.07 5.76
C PHE A 130 3.52 -9.16 6.76
N THR A 131 3.70 -8.13 7.60
CA THR A 131 4.75 -8.05 8.62
C THR A 131 4.37 -7.11 9.76
N ASP A 132 4.83 -7.44 10.97
CA ASP A 132 4.66 -6.60 12.16
C ASP A 132 5.50 -5.31 12.11
N ASP A 133 6.51 -5.26 11.22
CA ASP A 133 7.37 -4.08 11.03
C ASP A 133 6.73 -3.02 10.09
N GLN A 134 5.54 -3.28 9.55
CA GLN A 134 4.86 -2.37 8.63
C GLN A 134 4.53 -1.03 9.31
N LYS A 135 4.84 0.06 8.61
CA LYS A 135 4.50 1.44 9.01
C LYS A 135 3.65 2.09 7.94
N ASN A 136 2.51 2.62 8.33
CA ASN A 136 1.59 3.32 7.45
C ASN A 136 1.59 4.81 7.78
N ILE A 137 1.96 5.64 6.81
CA ILE A 137 2.04 7.10 6.93
C ILE A 137 0.80 7.69 6.25
N LEU A 138 0.15 8.63 6.94
CA LEU A 138 -0.98 9.42 6.45
C LEU A 138 -0.54 10.86 6.21
#